data_2068dd7ad5911ab191642cc353fef816
#
_entry.id   2068dd7ad5911ab191642cc353fef816
#
_cell.length_a   1.000
_cell.length_b   1.000
_cell.length_c   1.000
_cell.angle_alpha   90.00
_cell.angle_beta   90.00
_cell.angle_gamma   90.00
#
_symmetry.space_group_name_H-M   'P 1'
#
loop_
_entity.id
_entity.type
_entity.pdbx_description
1 polymer ?
#
loop_
_entity_poly.entity_id
_entity_poly.type
_entity_poly.pdbx_seq_one_letter_code
_entity_poly.pdbx_strand_id
1 'polypeptide(L)'
;MTHPPVAQPPLTDAPFNIGETDDSLARMTELFARYGDTFRVHSPVRKSDVWVINHPDDVKRVLVGNHRNYTKGLGFDRVRILLGTGIIASEGEFWRRQRYMMQPSFHRKVLTRFAEVIAQANEQRMARWASLAAAGELINVTDETSEMTLEIVLETIFGSDIARLVRETGDNPFLMVTREPARDLRFAYRFRGLAKVVQGIIDHRRAHPAEHFDYVAMLMDARDKESGDAMSDRELIDELLTLIVAGHETTASALNSTWYLLAKNPDVEAKLHRELDAAPEWSAPSLTDVESLAYTHNVCDESLRLYPPGWLISRRAIEADEIGGYELPAGTDVLLSPYLLHRHPAYWREPEAFRPERFDAEHEAERPRFAYMPFAAGPRHCIGEALAMYEMLVHLYKFARRFRLELTTEAPIEFEALVNLRTRDPLLMRLVPRAAAA
;
A
#
# COMPACT_ATOMS: atom_id res chain seq x y z
N MET A 1 5.53 -14.26 -48.61
CA MET A 1 4.74 -15.13 -47.73
C MET A 1 4.15 -14.23 -46.67
N THR A 2 2.85 -13.96 -46.76
CA THR A 2 2.14 -13.20 -45.74
C THR A 2 1.98 -14.12 -44.54
N HIS A 3 2.67 -13.82 -43.44
CA HIS A 3 2.39 -14.47 -42.17
C HIS A 3 0.89 -14.29 -41.83
N PRO A 4 0.21 -15.31 -41.30
CA PRO A 4 -1.15 -15.14 -40.84
C PRO A 4 -1.16 -13.98 -39.81
N PRO A 5 -2.23 -13.18 -39.76
CA PRO A 5 -2.30 -12.09 -38.77
C PRO A 5 -2.14 -12.70 -37.38
N VAL A 6 -1.14 -12.20 -36.63
CA VAL A 6 -0.91 -12.64 -35.26
C VAL A 6 -2.18 -12.33 -34.47
N ALA A 7 -2.72 -13.35 -33.81
CA ALA A 7 -3.92 -13.18 -32.98
C ALA A 7 -3.62 -12.15 -31.88
N GLN A 8 -4.47 -11.13 -31.78
CA GLN A 8 -4.41 -10.14 -30.72
C GLN A 8 -5.56 -10.37 -29.75
N PRO A 9 -5.41 -10.04 -28.45
CA PRO A 9 -6.52 -10.12 -27.52
C PRO A 9 -7.69 -9.23 -27.96
N PRO A 10 -8.93 -9.54 -27.54
CA PRO A 10 -10.10 -8.75 -27.89
C PRO A 10 -9.92 -7.28 -27.49
N LEU A 11 -10.34 -6.36 -28.35
CA LEU A 11 -10.41 -4.93 -28.07
C LEU A 11 -11.81 -4.61 -27.53
N THR A 12 -11.86 -3.82 -26.46
CA THR A 12 -13.16 -3.38 -25.88
C THR A 12 -13.91 -2.42 -26.80
N ASP A 13 -15.23 -2.44 -26.73
CA ASP A 13 -16.12 -1.67 -27.62
C ASP A 13 -16.01 -0.16 -27.43
N ALA A 14 -15.65 0.30 -26.22
CA ALA A 14 -15.56 1.71 -25.89
C ALA A 14 -14.17 2.07 -25.34
N PRO A 15 -13.59 3.20 -25.80
CA PRO A 15 -12.34 3.72 -25.26
C PRO A 15 -12.54 4.21 -23.84
N PHE A 16 -11.48 4.06 -23.02
CA PHE A 16 -11.55 4.45 -21.62
C PHE A 16 -10.16 4.62 -21.01
N ASN A 17 -9.99 5.62 -20.15
CA ASN A 17 -8.74 5.87 -19.42
C ASN A 17 -8.81 5.21 -18.02
N ILE A 18 -8.18 4.07 -17.88
CA ILE A 18 -8.15 3.32 -16.62
C ILE A 18 -7.44 4.15 -15.54
N GLY A 19 -8.09 4.30 -14.37
CA GLY A 19 -7.56 5.04 -13.22
C GLY A 19 -7.67 6.58 -13.34
N GLU A 20 -8.42 7.09 -14.30
CA GLU A 20 -8.68 8.52 -14.46
C GLU A 20 -10.16 8.90 -14.21
N THR A 21 -11.04 7.90 -14.08
CA THR A 21 -12.48 8.09 -13.85
C THR A 21 -12.95 7.34 -12.61
N ASP A 22 -13.95 7.88 -11.95
CA ASP A 22 -14.52 7.32 -10.72
C ASP A 22 -15.15 5.93 -10.90
N ASP A 23 -15.56 5.59 -12.14
CA ASP A 23 -16.14 4.31 -12.50
C ASP A 23 -15.10 3.24 -12.90
N SER A 24 -13.81 3.53 -12.79
CA SER A 24 -12.74 2.64 -13.27
C SER A 24 -12.84 1.22 -12.73
N LEU A 25 -13.15 1.03 -11.44
CA LEU A 25 -13.31 -0.32 -10.86
C LEU A 25 -14.49 -1.07 -11.45
N ALA A 26 -15.66 -0.43 -11.53
CA ALA A 26 -16.88 -1.04 -12.04
C ALA A 26 -16.69 -1.46 -13.51
N ARG A 27 -16.16 -0.53 -14.34
CA ARG A 27 -15.88 -0.81 -15.75
C ARG A 27 -14.84 -1.92 -15.94
N MET A 28 -13.75 -1.90 -15.19
CA MET A 28 -12.74 -2.95 -15.25
C MET A 28 -13.32 -4.31 -14.88
N THR A 29 -14.20 -4.37 -13.88
CA THR A 29 -14.89 -5.61 -13.48
C THR A 29 -15.82 -6.11 -14.58
N GLU A 30 -16.60 -5.23 -15.20
CA GLU A 30 -17.48 -5.56 -16.32
C GLU A 30 -16.67 -6.08 -17.53
N LEU A 31 -15.60 -5.38 -17.89
CA LEU A 31 -14.73 -5.77 -19.00
C LEU A 31 -14.05 -7.13 -18.74
N PHE A 32 -13.57 -7.36 -17.53
CA PHE A 32 -13.01 -8.65 -17.15
C PHE A 32 -14.05 -9.78 -17.25
N ALA A 33 -15.27 -9.58 -16.75
CA ALA A 33 -16.35 -10.57 -16.86
C ALA A 33 -16.73 -10.89 -18.32
N ARG A 34 -16.61 -9.90 -19.21
CA ARG A 34 -16.98 -10.05 -20.63
C ARG A 34 -15.85 -10.63 -21.50
N TYR A 35 -14.62 -10.19 -21.27
CA TYR A 35 -13.51 -10.49 -22.16
C TYR A 35 -12.50 -11.52 -21.60
N GLY A 36 -12.61 -11.85 -20.30
CA GLY A 36 -11.71 -12.81 -19.64
C GLY A 36 -10.36 -12.20 -19.22
N ASP A 37 -9.35 -13.06 -19.17
CA ASP A 37 -8.06 -12.78 -18.54
C ASP A 37 -7.20 -11.76 -19.27
N THR A 38 -7.32 -11.67 -20.59
CA THR A 38 -6.47 -10.78 -21.40
C THR A 38 -7.31 -10.06 -22.45
N PHE A 39 -7.34 -8.74 -22.36
CA PHE A 39 -8.05 -7.87 -23.30
C PHE A 39 -7.33 -6.54 -23.49
N ARG A 40 -7.74 -5.79 -24.52
CA ARG A 40 -7.20 -4.46 -24.82
C ARG A 40 -8.24 -3.39 -24.60
N VAL A 41 -7.78 -2.24 -24.10
CA VAL A 41 -8.59 -1.02 -23.94
C VAL A 41 -7.92 0.11 -24.71
N HIS A 42 -8.64 0.77 -25.60
CA HIS A 42 -8.10 1.96 -26.26
C HIS A 42 -8.06 3.13 -25.29
N SER A 43 -6.90 3.70 -25.05
CA SER A 43 -6.73 4.91 -24.22
C SER A 43 -6.77 6.15 -25.10
N PRO A 44 -7.80 7.01 -25.00
CA PRO A 44 -7.90 8.26 -25.77
C PRO A 44 -6.74 9.23 -25.50
N VAL A 45 -6.28 9.27 -24.24
CA VAL A 45 -5.16 10.13 -23.84
C VAL A 45 -3.84 9.69 -24.49
N ARG A 46 -3.58 8.37 -24.52
CA ARG A 46 -2.36 7.80 -25.11
C ARG A 46 -2.45 7.60 -26.62
N LYS A 47 -3.66 7.58 -27.17
CA LYS A 47 -3.93 7.24 -28.58
C LYS A 47 -3.32 5.86 -28.95
N SER A 48 -3.36 4.92 -28.01
CA SER A 48 -2.84 3.57 -28.15
C SER A 48 -3.66 2.59 -27.30
N ASP A 49 -3.56 1.31 -27.64
CA ASP A 49 -4.18 0.26 -26.86
C ASP A 49 -3.30 -0.12 -25.67
N VAL A 50 -3.94 -0.30 -24.54
CA VAL A 50 -3.36 -0.79 -23.29
C VAL A 50 -3.87 -2.22 -23.07
N TRP A 51 -2.98 -3.13 -22.75
CA TRP A 51 -3.34 -4.52 -22.45
C TRP A 51 -3.65 -4.66 -20.97
N VAL A 52 -4.75 -5.32 -20.65
CA VAL A 52 -5.11 -5.71 -19.27
C VAL A 52 -4.91 -7.22 -19.14
N ILE A 53 -4.18 -7.63 -18.12
CA ILE A 53 -3.73 -9.01 -17.92
C ILE A 53 -4.08 -9.45 -16.50
N ASN A 54 -4.85 -10.53 -16.36
CA ASN A 54 -5.34 -11.03 -15.07
C ASN A 54 -5.11 -12.54 -14.84
N HIS A 55 -4.34 -13.22 -15.70
CA HIS A 55 -3.97 -14.63 -15.48
C HIS A 55 -2.71 -14.73 -14.59
N PRO A 56 -2.67 -15.57 -13.55
CA PRO A 56 -1.51 -15.66 -12.64
C PRO A 56 -0.18 -15.98 -13.32
N ASP A 57 -0.18 -16.83 -14.35
CA ASP A 57 1.05 -17.20 -15.08
C ASP A 57 1.60 -16.03 -15.91
N ASP A 58 0.71 -15.25 -16.53
CA ASP A 58 1.09 -14.07 -17.30
C ASP A 58 1.58 -12.95 -16.37
N VAL A 59 0.93 -12.77 -15.23
CA VAL A 59 1.39 -11.89 -14.15
C VAL A 59 2.78 -12.29 -13.67
N LYS A 60 3.00 -13.60 -13.42
CA LYS A 60 4.32 -14.16 -13.08
C LYS A 60 5.35 -13.87 -14.17
N ARG A 61 4.99 -14.04 -15.45
CA ARG A 61 5.88 -13.74 -16.57
C ARG A 61 6.32 -12.29 -16.56
N VAL A 62 5.38 -11.36 -16.48
CA VAL A 62 5.66 -9.91 -16.51
C VAL A 62 6.46 -9.44 -15.30
N LEU A 63 6.09 -9.89 -14.09
CA LEU A 63 6.68 -9.36 -12.86
C LEU A 63 7.93 -10.10 -12.38
N VAL A 64 8.11 -11.37 -12.79
CA VAL A 64 9.19 -12.24 -12.30
C VAL A 64 10.01 -12.81 -13.45
N GLY A 65 9.39 -13.63 -14.33
CA GLY A 65 10.10 -14.44 -15.31
C GLY A 65 10.82 -13.59 -16.35
N ASN A 66 10.16 -12.57 -16.88
CA ASN A 66 10.69 -11.68 -17.90
C ASN A 66 10.73 -10.19 -17.45
N HIS A 67 10.83 -9.95 -16.15
CA HIS A 67 10.75 -8.60 -15.57
C HIS A 67 11.73 -7.59 -16.16
N ARG A 68 12.86 -8.03 -16.73
CA ARG A 68 13.86 -7.17 -17.36
C ARG A 68 13.38 -6.57 -18.69
N ASN A 69 12.40 -7.22 -19.31
CA ASN A 69 11.75 -6.72 -20.52
C ASN A 69 10.65 -5.68 -20.23
N TYR A 70 10.48 -5.27 -18.97
CA TYR A 70 9.40 -4.38 -18.58
C TYR A 70 9.90 -3.21 -17.74
N THR A 71 9.60 -2.00 -18.19
CA THR A 71 9.77 -0.76 -17.41
C THR A 71 8.48 -0.35 -16.74
N LYS A 72 8.52 0.74 -15.96
CA LYS A 72 7.32 1.42 -15.46
C LYS A 72 6.48 1.93 -16.65
N GLY A 73 5.19 1.64 -16.61
CA GLY A 73 4.26 2.00 -17.68
C GLY A 73 3.46 3.26 -17.39
N LEU A 74 2.20 3.19 -17.74
CA LEU A 74 1.22 4.28 -17.64
C LEU A 74 1.17 4.91 -16.24
N GLY A 75 1.12 6.25 -16.15
CA GLY A 75 0.96 7.01 -14.90
C GLY A 75 2.28 7.39 -14.20
N PHE A 76 3.38 6.68 -14.43
CA PHE A 76 4.64 6.94 -13.71
C PHE A 76 5.29 8.29 -14.03
N ASP A 77 4.98 8.92 -15.15
CA ASP A 77 5.44 10.29 -15.44
C ASP A 77 4.90 11.29 -14.40
N ARG A 78 3.62 11.13 -13.99
CA ARG A 78 3.01 11.93 -12.92
C ARG A 78 3.63 11.63 -11.56
N VAL A 79 3.89 10.36 -11.27
CA VAL A 79 4.55 9.93 -10.03
C VAL A 79 5.96 10.53 -9.91
N ARG A 80 6.72 10.61 -11.01
CA ARG A 80 8.05 11.25 -11.05
C ARG A 80 8.01 12.75 -10.73
N ILE A 81 6.94 13.45 -11.08
CA ILE A 81 6.78 14.87 -10.71
C ILE A 81 6.73 15.01 -9.19
N LEU A 82 6.05 14.09 -8.51
CA LEU A 82 5.89 14.12 -7.06
C LEU A 82 7.13 13.59 -6.32
N LEU A 83 7.64 12.41 -6.72
CA LEU A 83 8.61 11.62 -5.96
C LEU A 83 10.04 11.68 -6.52
N GLY A 84 10.25 12.43 -7.62
CA GLY A 84 11.57 12.49 -8.26
C GLY A 84 12.04 11.12 -8.76
N THR A 85 13.26 10.74 -8.37
CA THR A 85 13.90 9.48 -8.74
C THR A 85 13.88 8.42 -7.62
N GLY A 86 13.00 8.56 -6.63
CA GLY A 86 12.84 7.58 -5.57
C GLY A 86 12.47 6.18 -6.08
N ILE A 87 12.63 5.17 -5.24
CA ILE A 87 12.54 3.73 -5.57
C ILE A 87 11.25 3.32 -6.31
N ILE A 88 10.14 4.03 -6.07
CA ILE A 88 8.87 3.77 -6.76
C ILE A 88 8.96 4.17 -8.25
N ALA A 89 9.66 5.26 -8.56
CA ALA A 89 9.67 5.87 -9.89
C ALA A 89 10.92 5.54 -10.71
N SER A 90 12.01 5.12 -10.07
CA SER A 90 13.29 4.83 -10.71
C SER A 90 13.32 3.50 -11.47
N GLU A 91 14.27 3.37 -12.41
CA GLU A 91 14.40 2.24 -13.33
C GLU A 91 15.86 1.77 -13.46
N GLY A 92 16.03 0.61 -14.08
CA GLY A 92 17.32 0.05 -14.49
C GLY A 92 18.31 -0.14 -13.33
N GLU A 93 19.57 0.10 -13.60
CA GLU A 93 20.68 -0.06 -12.64
C GLU A 93 20.58 0.94 -11.49
N PHE A 94 20.09 2.15 -11.75
CA PHE A 94 19.87 3.13 -10.69
C PHE A 94 18.88 2.62 -9.65
N TRP A 95 17.72 2.11 -10.09
CA TRP A 95 16.77 1.46 -9.18
C TRP A 95 17.38 0.28 -8.43
N ARG A 96 18.15 -0.57 -9.12
CA ARG A 96 18.76 -1.75 -8.50
C ARG A 96 19.72 -1.34 -7.37
N ARG A 97 20.55 -0.34 -7.62
CA ARG A 97 21.45 0.24 -6.63
C ARG A 97 20.67 0.77 -5.42
N GLN A 98 19.66 1.64 -5.63
CA GLN A 98 18.84 2.19 -4.55
C GLN A 98 18.15 1.08 -3.75
N ARG A 99 17.55 0.10 -4.43
CA ARG A 99 16.90 -1.05 -3.78
C ARG A 99 17.86 -1.79 -2.86
N TYR A 100 19.08 -2.07 -3.30
CA TYR A 100 20.07 -2.79 -2.48
C TYR A 100 20.55 -1.98 -1.29
N MET A 101 20.69 -0.66 -1.43
CA MET A 101 21.07 0.22 -0.33
C MET A 101 19.97 0.34 0.73
N MET A 102 18.69 0.38 0.32
CA MET A 102 17.56 0.54 1.21
C MET A 102 17.11 -0.77 1.89
N GLN A 103 17.21 -1.90 1.20
CA GLN A 103 16.64 -3.17 1.66
C GLN A 103 17.08 -3.62 3.07
N PRO A 104 18.33 -3.44 3.51
CA PRO A 104 18.74 -3.78 4.87
C PRO A 104 17.95 -3.06 5.96
N SER A 105 17.51 -1.82 5.71
CA SER A 105 16.73 -1.00 6.65
C SER A 105 15.30 -1.53 6.84
N PHE A 106 14.81 -2.40 5.96
CA PHE A 106 13.50 -3.05 6.05
C PHE A 106 13.58 -4.51 6.52
N HIS A 107 14.76 -4.93 7.01
CA HIS A 107 14.90 -6.29 7.53
C HIS A 107 14.15 -6.45 8.85
N ARG A 108 13.52 -7.61 9.08
CA ARG A 108 12.72 -7.91 10.29
C ARG A 108 13.37 -7.51 11.63
N LYS A 109 14.68 -7.71 11.77
CA LYS A 109 15.44 -7.29 12.96
C LYS A 109 15.45 -5.78 13.18
N VAL A 110 15.40 -4.99 12.11
CA VAL A 110 15.29 -3.53 12.16
C VAL A 110 13.87 -3.14 12.56
N LEU A 111 12.88 -3.76 11.94
CA LEU A 111 11.45 -3.49 12.20
C LEU A 111 11.08 -3.73 13.67
N THR A 112 11.63 -4.77 14.30
CA THR A 112 11.40 -5.05 15.72
C THR A 112 11.79 -3.88 16.62
N ARG A 113 12.78 -3.06 16.23
CA ARG A 113 13.19 -1.88 17.01
C ARG A 113 12.21 -0.71 16.89
N PHE A 114 11.28 -0.73 15.93
CA PHE A 114 10.20 0.26 15.84
C PHE A 114 8.95 -0.10 16.65
N ALA A 115 8.98 -1.22 17.38
CA ALA A 115 7.83 -1.69 18.16
C ALA A 115 7.29 -0.62 19.13
N GLU A 116 8.17 0.07 19.83
CA GLU A 116 7.80 1.12 20.78
C GLU A 116 7.16 2.33 20.07
N VAL A 117 7.72 2.76 18.94
CA VAL A 117 7.19 3.87 18.13
C VAL A 117 5.76 3.53 17.66
N ILE A 118 5.58 2.34 17.07
CA ILE A 118 4.28 1.90 16.58
C ILE A 118 3.29 1.75 17.73
N ALA A 119 3.71 1.17 18.86
CA ALA A 119 2.87 0.99 20.04
C ALA A 119 2.44 2.33 20.62
N GLN A 120 3.35 3.31 20.75
CA GLN A 120 3.08 4.62 21.31
C GLN A 120 2.09 5.41 20.45
N ALA A 121 2.25 5.44 19.13
CA ALA A 121 1.32 6.11 18.23
C ALA A 121 -0.10 5.50 18.36
N ASN A 122 -0.21 4.17 18.43
CA ASN A 122 -1.47 3.49 18.66
C ASN A 122 -2.09 3.82 20.03
N GLU A 123 -1.29 3.89 21.11
CA GLU A 123 -1.78 4.24 22.45
C GLU A 123 -2.34 5.67 22.51
N GLN A 124 -1.65 6.63 21.93
CA GLN A 124 -2.11 8.02 21.86
C GLN A 124 -3.45 8.11 21.12
N ARG A 125 -3.57 7.41 20.00
CA ARG A 125 -4.79 7.38 19.19
C ARG A 125 -5.93 6.64 19.93
N MET A 126 -5.63 5.56 20.61
CA MET A 126 -6.60 4.81 21.41
C MET A 126 -7.17 5.63 22.58
N ALA A 127 -6.35 6.48 23.25
CA ALA A 127 -6.82 7.38 24.29
C ALA A 127 -7.84 8.40 23.71
N ARG A 128 -7.61 8.91 22.49
CA ARG A 128 -8.56 9.75 21.77
C ARG A 128 -9.85 9.00 21.45
N TRP A 129 -9.78 7.76 20.95
CA TRP A 129 -10.97 6.95 20.69
C TRP A 129 -11.79 6.70 21.94
N ALA A 130 -11.14 6.43 23.06
CA ALA A 130 -11.82 6.27 24.35
C ALA A 130 -12.59 7.53 24.77
N SER A 131 -12.01 8.73 24.54
CA SER A 131 -12.68 10.00 24.81
C SER A 131 -13.89 10.22 23.90
N LEU A 132 -13.78 9.94 22.60
CA LEU A 132 -14.89 10.04 21.65
C LEU A 132 -16.02 9.05 21.99
N ALA A 133 -15.67 7.81 22.33
CA ALA A 133 -16.64 6.80 22.77
C ALA A 133 -17.40 7.23 24.04
N ALA A 134 -16.70 7.78 25.04
CA ALA A 134 -17.30 8.27 26.27
C ALA A 134 -18.24 9.47 26.02
N ALA A 135 -17.95 10.30 25.01
CA ALA A 135 -18.80 11.40 24.59
C ALA A 135 -19.98 10.96 23.69
N GLY A 136 -20.00 9.70 23.24
CA GLY A 136 -21.00 9.21 22.29
C GLY A 136 -20.86 9.80 20.87
N GLU A 137 -19.68 10.33 20.56
CA GLU A 137 -19.38 10.93 19.27
C GLU A 137 -19.05 9.89 18.22
N LEU A 138 -19.32 10.22 16.95
CA LEU A 138 -18.89 9.43 15.83
C LEU A 138 -17.39 9.62 15.58
N ILE A 139 -16.74 8.59 15.12
CA ILE A 139 -15.35 8.64 14.69
C ILE A 139 -15.27 8.70 13.17
N ASN A 140 -14.39 9.53 12.65
CA ASN A 140 -13.95 9.46 11.27
C ASN A 140 -12.73 8.54 11.18
N VAL A 141 -12.97 7.27 10.87
CA VAL A 141 -11.90 6.24 10.80
C VAL A 141 -10.86 6.61 9.75
N THR A 142 -11.27 7.24 8.64
CA THR A 142 -10.36 7.66 7.56
C THR A 142 -9.32 8.67 8.06
N ASP A 143 -9.74 9.69 8.81
CA ASP A 143 -8.82 10.68 9.36
C ASP A 143 -7.93 10.07 10.45
N GLU A 144 -8.53 9.29 11.35
CA GLU A 144 -7.82 8.68 12.48
C GLU A 144 -6.72 7.72 12.04
N THR A 145 -7.01 6.84 11.07
CA THR A 145 -6.00 5.92 10.54
C THR A 145 -4.94 6.67 9.72
N SER A 146 -5.36 7.66 8.93
CA SER A 146 -4.46 8.49 8.12
C SER A 146 -3.46 9.27 8.99
N GLU A 147 -3.94 9.94 10.04
CA GLU A 147 -3.07 10.68 10.96
C GLU A 147 -2.13 9.75 11.73
N MET A 148 -2.62 8.60 12.21
CA MET A 148 -1.82 7.61 12.92
C MET A 148 -0.70 7.03 12.05
N THR A 149 -1.02 6.58 10.84
CA THR A 149 -0.02 6.03 9.93
C THR A 149 1.00 7.07 9.48
N LEU A 150 0.59 8.33 9.30
CA LEU A 150 1.54 9.41 9.04
C LEU A 150 2.48 9.65 10.24
N GLU A 151 1.95 9.65 11.46
CA GLU A 151 2.75 9.78 12.69
C GLU A 151 3.80 8.66 12.77
N ILE A 152 3.40 7.39 12.60
CA ILE A 152 4.32 6.24 12.59
C ILE A 152 5.40 6.40 11.51
N VAL A 153 5.01 6.76 10.30
CA VAL A 153 5.94 6.95 9.18
C VAL A 153 6.94 8.07 9.49
N LEU A 154 6.49 9.21 9.99
CA LEU A 154 7.37 10.32 10.30
C LEU A 154 8.34 10.00 11.45
N GLU A 155 7.87 9.33 12.49
CA GLU A 155 8.73 8.92 13.62
C GLU A 155 9.73 7.85 13.21
N THR A 156 9.34 6.89 12.37
CA THR A 156 10.28 5.87 11.86
C THR A 156 11.30 6.44 10.87
N ILE A 157 10.94 7.48 10.11
CA ILE A 157 11.84 8.12 9.15
C ILE A 157 12.79 9.11 9.83
N PHE A 158 12.27 10.00 10.66
CA PHE A 158 12.98 11.18 11.19
C PHE A 158 13.26 11.12 12.68
N GLY A 159 12.62 10.22 13.42
CA GLY A 159 12.76 10.13 14.87
C GLY A 159 12.51 11.48 15.56
N SER A 160 13.37 11.86 16.47
CA SER A 160 13.24 13.09 17.27
C SER A 160 13.32 14.40 16.48
N ASP A 161 13.72 14.37 15.19
CA ASP A 161 13.81 15.60 14.39
C ASP A 161 12.44 16.22 14.12
N ILE A 162 11.37 15.43 14.05
CA ILE A 162 10.01 15.97 13.90
C ILE A 162 9.65 16.82 15.12
N ALA A 163 9.88 16.31 16.32
CA ALA A 163 9.61 17.06 17.56
C ALA A 163 10.47 18.33 17.67
N ARG A 164 11.75 18.27 17.23
CA ARG A 164 12.63 19.44 17.11
C ARG A 164 12.06 20.46 16.14
N LEU A 165 11.70 20.04 14.92
CA LEU A 165 11.15 20.89 13.87
C LEU A 165 9.90 21.64 14.36
N VAL A 166 8.96 20.92 14.99
CA VAL A 166 7.74 21.50 15.54
C VAL A 166 8.06 22.54 16.64
N ARG A 167 9.03 22.28 17.53
CA ARG A 167 9.46 23.27 18.54
C ARG A 167 10.06 24.54 17.92
N GLU A 168 10.82 24.39 16.83
CA GLU A 168 11.51 25.51 16.17
C GLU A 168 10.57 26.35 15.28
N THR A 169 9.61 25.72 14.61
CA THR A 169 8.75 26.37 13.60
C THR A 169 7.31 26.59 14.03
N GLY A 170 6.87 25.90 15.11
CA GLY A 170 5.49 25.93 15.57
C GLY A 170 4.52 25.06 14.77
N ASP A 171 4.97 24.37 13.71
CA ASP A 171 4.12 23.53 12.84
C ASP A 171 4.88 22.30 12.33
N ASN A 172 4.10 21.26 11.99
CA ASN A 172 4.60 20.08 11.27
C ASN A 172 4.21 20.19 9.78
N PRO A 173 5.15 20.53 8.88
CA PRO A 173 4.84 20.74 7.48
C PRO A 173 4.40 19.47 6.75
N PHE A 174 4.67 18.29 7.29
CA PHE A 174 4.26 17.02 6.70
C PHE A 174 2.76 16.74 6.87
N LEU A 175 2.06 17.41 7.79
CA LEU A 175 0.60 17.27 7.97
C LEU A 175 -0.20 17.71 6.74
N MET A 176 0.41 18.43 5.79
CA MET A 176 -0.24 18.69 4.50
C MET A 176 -0.63 17.41 3.76
N VAL A 177 0.06 16.31 4.02
CA VAL A 177 -0.20 15.01 3.36
C VAL A 177 -1.56 14.44 3.75
N THR A 178 -2.03 14.68 4.99
CA THR A 178 -3.35 14.25 5.47
C THR A 178 -4.44 15.31 5.27
N ARG A 179 -4.07 16.59 5.37
CA ARG A 179 -5.03 17.71 5.38
C ARG A 179 -5.49 18.16 3.99
N GLU A 180 -4.77 17.83 2.93
CA GLU A 180 -5.10 18.22 1.56
C GLU A 180 -5.71 17.06 0.78
N PRO A 181 -7.03 17.05 0.56
CA PRO A 181 -7.69 15.95 -0.15
C PRO A 181 -7.38 15.95 -1.65
N ALA A 182 -7.12 17.13 -2.23
CA ALA A 182 -6.81 17.25 -3.65
C ALA A 182 -5.35 16.88 -3.95
N ARG A 183 -5.16 15.91 -4.81
CA ARG A 183 -3.83 15.45 -5.29
C ARG A 183 -3.50 16.08 -6.66
N ASP A 184 -3.71 17.39 -6.79
CA ASP A 184 -3.46 18.17 -7.99
C ASP A 184 -2.00 18.63 -8.14
N LEU A 185 -1.71 19.44 -9.16
CA LEU A 185 -0.38 19.98 -9.38
C LEU A 185 0.07 20.95 -8.28
N ARG A 186 -0.85 21.63 -7.58
CA ARG A 186 -0.52 22.50 -6.45
C ARG A 186 -0.04 21.70 -5.27
N PHE A 187 -0.74 20.59 -4.98
CA PHE A 187 -0.27 19.62 -4.00
C PHE A 187 1.12 19.11 -4.35
N ALA A 188 1.34 18.66 -5.58
CA ALA A 188 2.65 18.17 -6.02
C ALA A 188 3.76 19.20 -5.83
N TYR A 189 3.51 20.47 -6.17
CA TYR A 189 4.48 21.56 -5.97
C TYR A 189 4.78 21.80 -4.49
N ARG A 190 3.75 21.86 -3.63
CA ARG A 190 3.91 22.04 -2.18
C ARG A 190 4.62 20.86 -1.55
N PHE A 191 4.24 19.64 -1.93
CA PHE A 191 4.88 18.41 -1.46
C PHE A 191 6.38 18.39 -1.83
N ARG A 192 6.73 18.77 -3.06
CA ARG A 192 8.15 18.92 -3.44
C ARG A 192 8.87 20.01 -2.63
N GLY A 193 8.15 20.98 -2.10
CA GLY A 193 8.69 21.97 -1.16
C GLY A 193 9.22 21.36 0.14
N LEU A 194 8.69 20.19 0.57
CA LEU A 194 9.19 19.44 1.73
C LEU A 194 10.64 18.97 1.56
N ALA A 195 11.15 18.90 0.32
CA ALA A 195 12.55 18.62 0.04
C ALA A 195 13.50 19.56 0.81
N LYS A 196 13.13 20.84 0.96
CA LYS A 196 13.91 21.80 1.74
C LYS A 196 13.92 21.48 3.24
N VAL A 197 12.80 21.01 3.76
CA VAL A 197 12.68 20.59 5.15
C VAL A 197 13.55 19.36 5.41
N VAL A 198 13.48 18.36 4.52
CA VAL A 198 14.31 17.15 4.60
C VAL A 198 15.80 17.49 4.48
N GLN A 199 16.18 18.39 3.55
CA GLN A 199 17.56 18.87 3.45
C GLN A 199 18.02 19.52 4.76
N GLY A 200 17.19 20.36 5.37
CA GLY A 200 17.52 21.00 6.67
C GLY A 200 17.74 19.98 7.79
N ILE A 201 16.98 18.88 7.80
CA ILE A 201 17.20 17.76 8.75
C ILE A 201 18.56 17.08 8.49
N ILE A 202 18.87 16.77 7.23
CA ILE A 202 20.13 16.13 6.83
C ILE A 202 21.33 17.03 7.21
N ASP A 203 21.25 18.33 6.91
CA ASP A 203 22.31 19.30 7.22
C ASP A 203 22.51 19.43 8.74
N HIS A 204 21.40 19.48 9.49
CA HIS A 204 21.48 19.53 10.95
C HIS A 204 22.19 18.29 11.53
N ARG A 205 21.85 17.08 11.08
CA ARG A 205 22.49 15.84 11.54
C ARG A 205 23.96 15.78 11.23
N ARG A 206 24.38 16.30 10.07
CA ARG A 206 25.82 16.39 9.72
C ARG A 206 26.57 17.38 10.59
N ALA A 207 25.92 18.52 10.91
CA ALA A 207 26.52 19.53 11.78
C ALA A 207 26.55 19.12 13.27
N HIS A 208 25.62 18.25 13.69
CA HIS A 208 25.44 17.80 15.07
C HIS A 208 25.35 16.28 15.13
N PRO A 209 26.48 15.56 14.93
CA PRO A 209 26.49 14.10 14.93
C PRO A 209 25.97 13.57 16.28
N ALA A 210 24.98 12.69 16.22
CA ALA A 210 24.42 11.98 17.36
C ALA A 210 24.02 10.57 16.92
N GLU A 211 23.85 9.67 17.87
CA GLU A 211 23.32 8.35 17.57
C GLU A 211 21.80 8.42 17.33
N HIS A 212 21.37 8.01 16.15
CA HIS A 212 19.97 7.95 15.76
C HIS A 212 19.63 6.54 15.28
N PHE A 213 18.39 6.12 15.54
CA PHE A 213 17.86 4.89 14.97
C PHE A 213 16.56 5.19 14.23
N ASP A 214 16.69 5.51 12.96
CA ASP A 214 15.60 5.81 12.04
C ASP A 214 16.06 5.65 10.58
N TYR A 215 15.13 5.76 9.63
CA TYR A 215 15.47 5.57 8.22
C TYR A 215 16.45 6.63 7.68
N VAL A 216 16.39 7.89 8.14
CA VAL A 216 17.36 8.92 7.72
C VAL A 216 18.79 8.48 8.08
N ALA A 217 19.03 8.07 9.33
CA ALA A 217 20.35 7.61 9.77
C ALA A 217 20.82 6.40 8.95
N MET A 218 19.96 5.40 8.82
CA MET A 218 20.28 4.17 8.07
C MET A 218 20.61 4.44 6.60
N LEU A 219 19.87 5.35 5.94
CA LEU A 219 20.11 5.67 4.54
C LEU A 219 21.32 6.60 4.34
N MET A 220 21.61 7.50 5.27
CA MET A 220 22.85 8.30 5.26
C MET A 220 24.10 7.40 5.40
N ASP A 221 23.98 6.31 6.16
CA ASP A 221 25.07 5.35 6.37
C ASP A 221 25.15 4.27 5.29
N ALA A 222 24.09 4.11 4.46
CA ALA A 222 24.07 3.11 3.41
C ALA A 222 25.15 3.36 2.35
N ARG A 223 25.81 2.28 1.91
CA ARG A 223 26.84 2.34 0.89
C ARG A 223 26.55 1.34 -0.22
N ASP A 224 26.77 1.76 -1.44
CA ASP A 224 26.74 0.87 -2.59
C ASP A 224 27.84 -0.20 -2.45
N LYS A 225 27.47 -1.46 -2.71
CA LYS A 225 28.41 -2.58 -2.55
C LYS A 225 29.49 -2.62 -3.62
N GLU A 226 29.23 -2.05 -4.80
CA GLU A 226 30.15 -2.10 -5.94
C GLU A 226 31.09 -0.88 -5.92
N SER A 227 30.56 0.34 -5.73
CA SER A 227 31.33 1.58 -5.76
C SER A 227 31.81 2.04 -4.36
N GLY A 228 31.16 1.63 -3.29
CA GLY A 228 31.36 2.15 -1.93
C GLY A 228 30.73 3.52 -1.68
N ASP A 229 30.05 4.11 -2.67
CA ASP A 229 29.49 5.44 -2.59
C ASP A 229 28.22 5.48 -1.71
N ALA A 230 28.02 6.61 -1.02
CA ALA A 230 26.77 6.94 -0.36
C ALA A 230 25.71 7.41 -1.38
N MET A 231 24.46 7.54 -0.92
CA MET A 231 23.45 8.31 -1.64
C MET A 231 23.83 9.80 -1.64
N SER A 232 23.64 10.48 -2.77
CA SER A 232 23.66 11.94 -2.81
C SER A 232 22.47 12.51 -2.06
N ASP A 233 22.54 13.78 -1.65
CA ASP A 233 21.42 14.43 -0.93
C ASP A 233 20.12 14.39 -1.73
N ARG A 234 20.20 14.56 -3.04
CA ARG A 234 19.04 14.47 -3.90
C ARG A 234 18.42 13.08 -3.91
N GLU A 235 19.23 12.02 -4.00
CA GLU A 235 18.76 10.65 -3.93
C GLU A 235 18.12 10.36 -2.57
N LEU A 236 18.80 10.75 -1.49
CA LEU A 236 18.31 10.57 -0.13
C LEU A 236 16.97 11.29 0.09
N ILE A 237 16.83 12.54 -0.35
CA ILE A 237 15.57 13.29 -0.26
C ILE A 237 14.46 12.63 -1.07
N ASP A 238 14.72 12.23 -2.31
CA ASP A 238 13.72 11.59 -3.16
C ASP A 238 13.26 10.25 -2.55
N GLU A 239 14.16 9.47 -1.93
CA GLU A 239 13.80 8.24 -1.22
C GLU A 239 12.98 8.51 0.05
N LEU A 240 13.38 9.48 0.89
CA LEU A 240 12.64 9.83 2.11
C LEU A 240 11.23 10.34 1.81
N LEU A 241 11.08 11.21 0.80
CA LEU A 241 9.76 11.66 0.33
C LEU A 241 8.93 10.50 -0.23
N THR A 242 9.58 9.56 -0.91
CA THR A 242 8.93 8.35 -1.41
C THR A 242 8.42 7.48 -0.28
N LEU A 243 9.20 7.29 0.79
CA LEU A 243 8.80 6.51 1.97
C LEU A 243 7.61 7.14 2.70
N ILE A 244 7.55 8.48 2.81
CA ILE A 244 6.40 9.17 3.41
C ILE A 244 5.10 8.85 2.66
N VAL A 245 5.11 8.99 1.34
CA VAL A 245 3.89 8.73 0.53
C VAL A 245 3.52 7.26 0.54
N ALA A 246 4.51 6.38 0.36
CA ALA A 246 4.27 4.95 0.24
C ALA A 246 3.79 4.30 1.55
N GLY A 247 4.33 4.71 2.69
CA GLY A 247 4.03 4.10 3.99
C GLY A 247 2.74 4.62 4.64
N HIS A 248 2.34 5.85 4.33
CA HIS A 248 1.20 6.49 4.96
C HIS A 248 -0.15 6.03 4.37
N GLU A 249 -0.46 6.45 3.14
CA GLU A 249 -1.81 6.35 2.56
C GLU A 249 -2.23 4.89 2.30
N THR A 250 -1.29 4.02 1.95
CA THR A 250 -1.58 2.61 1.66
C THR A 250 -2.01 1.85 2.90
N THR A 251 -1.30 2.01 4.02
CA THR A 251 -1.62 1.36 5.29
C THR A 251 -2.92 1.92 5.88
N ALA A 252 -3.14 3.24 5.80
CA ALA A 252 -4.40 3.85 6.21
C ALA A 252 -5.60 3.31 5.43
N SER A 253 -5.49 3.19 4.10
CA SER A 253 -6.56 2.64 3.26
C SER A 253 -6.84 1.17 3.57
N ALA A 254 -5.81 0.37 3.84
CA ALA A 254 -5.96 -1.01 4.25
C ALA A 254 -6.70 -1.14 5.59
N LEU A 255 -6.35 -0.31 6.59
CA LEU A 255 -7.03 -0.28 7.88
C LEU A 255 -8.49 0.18 7.76
N ASN A 256 -8.79 1.20 6.93
CA ASN A 256 -10.16 1.63 6.65
C ASN A 256 -11.01 0.48 6.09
N SER A 257 -10.47 -0.21 5.09
CA SER A 257 -11.15 -1.35 4.48
C SER A 257 -11.36 -2.48 5.47
N THR A 258 -10.39 -2.72 6.35
CA THR A 258 -10.47 -3.76 7.38
C THR A 258 -11.60 -3.45 8.39
N TRP A 259 -11.68 -2.21 8.89
CA TRP A 259 -12.75 -1.81 9.80
C TRP A 259 -14.13 -1.86 9.15
N TYR A 260 -14.24 -1.43 7.90
CA TYR A 260 -15.47 -1.55 7.12
C TYR A 260 -15.92 -3.01 6.99
N LEU A 261 -15.00 -3.91 6.62
CA LEU A 261 -15.28 -5.33 6.45
C LEU A 261 -15.66 -6.01 7.77
N LEU A 262 -14.98 -5.70 8.87
CA LEU A 262 -15.31 -6.22 10.19
C LEU A 262 -16.73 -5.81 10.61
N ALA A 263 -17.08 -4.54 10.46
CA ALA A 263 -18.40 -4.03 10.80
C ALA A 263 -19.53 -4.67 9.97
N LYS A 264 -19.23 -5.10 8.73
CA LYS A 264 -20.19 -5.82 7.87
C LYS A 264 -20.28 -7.32 8.13
N ASN A 265 -19.33 -7.89 8.85
CA ASN A 265 -19.19 -9.33 9.05
C ASN A 265 -19.03 -9.67 10.54
N PRO A 266 -20.10 -9.57 11.34
CA PRO A 266 -20.03 -9.73 12.79
C PRO A 266 -19.54 -11.11 13.23
N ASP A 267 -19.74 -12.16 12.44
CA ASP A 267 -19.22 -13.49 12.73
C ASP A 267 -17.68 -13.54 12.63
N VAL A 268 -17.10 -12.85 11.65
CA VAL A 268 -15.64 -12.69 11.49
C VAL A 268 -15.10 -11.85 12.64
N GLU A 269 -15.74 -10.72 12.95
CA GLU A 269 -15.37 -9.86 14.07
C GLU A 269 -15.37 -10.65 15.40
N ALA A 270 -16.39 -11.47 15.64
CA ALA A 270 -16.47 -12.31 16.85
C ALA A 270 -15.33 -13.34 16.94
N LYS A 271 -14.87 -13.89 15.81
CA LYS A 271 -13.70 -14.80 15.80
C LYS A 271 -12.41 -14.05 16.09
N LEU A 272 -12.22 -12.88 15.46
CA LEU A 272 -11.11 -11.99 15.73
C LEU A 272 -11.03 -11.63 17.22
N HIS A 273 -12.15 -11.21 17.80
CA HIS A 273 -12.21 -10.88 19.22
C HIS A 273 -11.82 -12.06 20.13
N ARG A 274 -12.25 -13.30 19.83
CA ARG A 274 -11.86 -14.47 20.62
C ARG A 274 -10.35 -14.73 20.59
N GLU A 275 -9.69 -14.57 19.43
CA GLU A 275 -8.23 -14.70 19.34
C GLU A 275 -7.55 -13.61 20.17
N LEU A 276 -7.98 -12.36 19.99
CA LEU A 276 -7.37 -11.23 20.66
C LEU A 276 -7.56 -11.26 22.19
N ASP A 277 -8.72 -11.73 22.66
CA ASP A 277 -9.01 -11.86 24.10
C ASP A 277 -8.18 -12.99 24.75
N ALA A 278 -7.84 -14.02 23.99
CA ALA A 278 -6.96 -15.11 24.44
C ALA A 278 -5.46 -14.76 24.36
N ALA A 279 -5.09 -13.71 23.63
CA ALA A 279 -3.69 -13.30 23.49
C ALA A 279 -3.19 -12.65 24.79
N PRO A 280 -1.89 -12.81 25.11
CA PRO A 280 -1.27 -12.09 26.23
C PRO A 280 -1.43 -10.57 26.11
N GLU A 281 -1.28 -9.88 27.22
CA GLU A 281 -1.27 -8.42 27.19
C GLU A 281 0.15 -7.89 26.90
N TRP A 282 0.31 -7.27 25.72
CA TRP A 282 1.57 -6.66 25.31
C TRP A 282 1.46 -5.14 25.28
N SER A 283 2.34 -4.44 25.98
CA SER A 283 2.42 -2.97 25.92
C SER A 283 2.96 -2.51 24.56
N ALA A 284 4.06 -3.11 24.12
CA ALA A 284 4.67 -2.90 22.81
C ALA A 284 4.92 -4.27 22.14
N PRO A 285 3.89 -4.85 21.48
CA PRO A 285 4.02 -6.18 20.89
C PRO A 285 5.12 -6.18 19.83
N SER A 286 6.01 -7.17 19.91
CA SER A 286 7.02 -7.39 18.88
C SER A 286 6.39 -7.92 17.58
N LEU A 287 7.15 -7.89 16.49
CA LEU A 287 6.71 -8.50 15.23
C LEU A 287 6.33 -9.98 15.40
N THR A 288 7.10 -10.74 16.20
CA THR A 288 6.81 -12.16 16.49
C THR A 288 5.54 -12.33 17.31
N ASP A 289 5.27 -11.43 18.26
CA ASP A 289 4.05 -11.48 19.06
C ASP A 289 2.81 -11.36 18.17
N VAL A 290 2.75 -10.33 17.32
CA VAL A 290 1.58 -10.12 16.46
C VAL A 290 1.46 -11.15 15.33
N GLU A 291 2.56 -11.70 14.84
CA GLU A 291 2.54 -12.80 13.87
C GLU A 291 1.99 -14.11 14.47
N SER A 292 1.99 -14.26 15.80
CA SER A 292 1.35 -15.41 16.46
C SER A 292 -0.19 -15.35 16.40
N LEU A 293 -0.76 -14.18 16.08
CA LEU A 293 -2.19 -13.95 15.92
C LEU A 293 -2.65 -14.37 14.51
N ALA A 294 -2.76 -15.68 14.30
CA ALA A 294 -3.00 -16.25 12.97
C ALA A 294 -4.30 -15.77 12.32
N TYR A 295 -5.40 -15.71 13.08
CA TYR A 295 -6.67 -15.24 12.53
C TYR A 295 -6.67 -13.74 12.26
N THR A 296 -6.03 -12.94 13.10
CA THR A 296 -5.84 -11.51 12.88
C THR A 296 -5.04 -11.26 11.58
N HIS A 297 -4.00 -12.08 11.35
CA HIS A 297 -3.23 -12.03 10.10
C HIS A 297 -4.11 -12.35 8.89
N ASN A 298 -4.90 -13.42 8.95
CA ASN A 298 -5.84 -13.79 7.89
C ASN A 298 -6.91 -12.72 7.64
N VAL A 299 -7.37 -12.00 8.66
CA VAL A 299 -8.26 -10.83 8.52
C VAL A 299 -7.59 -9.73 7.71
N CYS A 300 -6.32 -9.42 7.98
CA CYS A 300 -5.56 -8.45 7.20
C CYS A 300 -5.40 -8.89 5.75
N ASP A 301 -5.01 -10.14 5.51
CA ASP A 301 -4.82 -10.70 4.17
C ASP A 301 -6.11 -10.69 3.35
N GLU A 302 -7.23 -11.08 3.95
CA GLU A 302 -8.53 -11.09 3.27
C GLU A 302 -9.04 -9.66 3.00
N SER A 303 -8.73 -8.71 3.88
CA SER A 303 -9.00 -7.30 3.62
C SER A 303 -8.17 -6.77 2.43
N LEU A 304 -6.87 -7.08 2.40
CA LEU A 304 -5.98 -6.74 1.30
C LEU A 304 -6.34 -7.47 -0.01
N ARG A 305 -6.94 -8.65 0.08
CA ARG A 305 -7.49 -9.34 -1.09
C ARG A 305 -8.66 -8.56 -1.69
N LEU A 306 -9.64 -8.19 -0.86
CA LEU A 306 -10.85 -7.49 -1.33
C LEU A 306 -10.54 -6.05 -1.72
N TYR A 307 -9.76 -5.33 -0.95
CA TYR A 307 -9.47 -3.92 -1.17
C TYR A 307 -7.97 -3.63 -1.14
N PRO A 308 -7.19 -4.16 -2.13
CA PRO A 308 -5.75 -3.90 -2.19
C PRO A 308 -5.51 -2.43 -2.49
N PRO A 309 -4.80 -1.67 -1.63
CA PRO A 309 -4.47 -0.27 -1.94
C PRO A 309 -3.74 -0.11 -3.27
N GLY A 310 -2.81 -1.04 -3.57
CA GLY A 310 -2.14 -1.15 -4.87
C GLY A 310 -3.00 -1.93 -5.89
N TRP A 311 -4.15 -1.41 -6.24
CA TRP A 311 -5.16 -2.08 -7.07
C TRP A 311 -4.76 -2.31 -8.54
N LEU A 312 -3.75 -1.55 -9.02
CA LEU A 312 -3.29 -1.57 -10.40
C LEU A 312 -1.76 -1.45 -10.48
N ILE A 313 -1.15 -2.30 -11.29
CA ILE A 313 0.29 -2.29 -11.57
C ILE A 313 0.48 -2.04 -13.06
N SER A 314 1.19 -0.99 -13.41
CA SER A 314 1.49 -0.62 -14.80
C SER A 314 2.91 -0.99 -15.18
N ARG A 315 3.07 -1.57 -16.38
CA ARG A 315 4.36 -1.87 -17.02
C ARG A 315 4.33 -1.49 -18.48
N ARG A 316 5.51 -1.35 -19.09
CA ARG A 316 5.67 -1.19 -20.54
C ARG A 316 6.70 -2.18 -21.05
N ALA A 317 6.36 -2.94 -22.07
CA ALA A 317 7.29 -3.85 -22.74
C ALA A 317 8.39 -3.08 -23.48
N ILE A 318 9.64 -3.48 -23.32
CA ILE A 318 10.80 -2.93 -24.06
C ILE A 318 10.86 -3.58 -25.43
N GLU A 319 10.83 -4.89 -25.45
CA GLU A 319 10.83 -5.74 -26.66
C GLU A 319 9.52 -6.53 -26.74
N ALA A 320 9.25 -7.14 -27.88
CA ALA A 320 8.09 -8.01 -28.03
C ALA A 320 8.16 -9.19 -27.02
N ASP A 321 6.98 -9.63 -26.58
CA ASP A 321 6.82 -10.77 -25.66
C ASP A 321 5.59 -11.60 -26.06
N GLU A 322 5.34 -12.71 -25.39
CA GLU A 322 4.15 -13.54 -25.54
C GLU A 322 3.39 -13.60 -24.22
N ILE A 323 2.11 -13.18 -24.23
CA ILE A 323 1.25 -13.10 -23.07
C ILE A 323 -0.12 -13.70 -23.40
N GLY A 324 -0.59 -14.66 -22.62
CA GLY A 324 -1.89 -15.29 -22.81
C GLY A 324 -2.06 -15.96 -24.18
N GLY A 325 -0.97 -16.40 -24.81
CA GLY A 325 -0.96 -16.96 -26.17
C GLY A 325 -1.01 -15.91 -27.28
N TYR A 326 -0.87 -14.63 -26.95
CA TYR A 326 -0.85 -13.50 -27.91
C TYR A 326 0.54 -12.89 -27.99
N GLU A 327 0.93 -12.41 -29.17
CA GLU A 327 2.15 -11.63 -29.35
C GLU A 327 1.94 -10.19 -28.85
N LEU A 328 2.67 -9.82 -27.79
CA LEU A 328 2.69 -8.48 -27.23
C LEU A 328 3.74 -7.62 -27.95
N PRO A 329 3.37 -6.58 -28.70
CA PRO A 329 4.34 -5.73 -29.38
C PRO A 329 5.24 -4.95 -28.42
N ALA A 330 6.46 -4.65 -28.85
CA ALA A 330 7.34 -3.74 -28.14
C ALA A 330 6.67 -2.37 -27.92
N GLY A 331 6.94 -1.72 -26.79
CA GLY A 331 6.36 -0.43 -26.42
C GLY A 331 4.93 -0.48 -25.88
N THR A 332 4.29 -1.67 -25.83
CA THR A 332 2.94 -1.81 -25.32
C THR A 332 2.87 -1.59 -23.81
N ASP A 333 1.93 -0.76 -23.35
CA ASP A 333 1.58 -0.65 -21.93
C ASP A 333 0.72 -1.84 -21.51
N VAL A 334 1.09 -2.49 -20.40
CA VAL A 334 0.35 -3.58 -19.77
C VAL A 334 -0.07 -3.19 -18.36
N LEU A 335 -1.29 -3.54 -18.00
CA LEU A 335 -1.88 -3.33 -16.69
C LEU A 335 -2.21 -4.68 -16.06
N LEU A 336 -1.75 -4.87 -14.85
CA LEU A 336 -2.03 -6.01 -14.00
C LEU A 336 -2.85 -5.50 -12.83
N SER A 337 -4.04 -6.08 -12.62
CA SER A 337 -4.93 -5.60 -11.55
C SER A 337 -5.02 -6.59 -10.40
N PRO A 338 -4.33 -6.35 -9.26
CA PRO A 338 -4.58 -7.10 -8.05
C PRO A 338 -6.06 -7.16 -7.68
N TYR A 339 -6.79 -6.04 -7.83
CA TYR A 339 -8.23 -5.98 -7.53
C TYR A 339 -9.05 -7.01 -8.30
N LEU A 340 -8.82 -7.16 -9.61
CA LEU A 340 -9.51 -8.16 -10.45
C LEU A 340 -9.00 -9.57 -10.18
N LEU A 341 -7.68 -9.74 -10.10
CA LEU A 341 -7.03 -11.03 -9.90
C LEU A 341 -7.43 -11.67 -8.56
N HIS A 342 -7.52 -10.86 -7.52
CA HIS A 342 -7.97 -11.29 -6.19
C HIS A 342 -9.47 -11.62 -6.11
N ARG A 343 -10.21 -11.37 -7.19
CA ARG A 343 -11.64 -11.71 -7.35
C ARG A 343 -11.89 -12.71 -8.47
N HIS A 344 -10.82 -13.22 -9.08
CA HIS A 344 -10.93 -14.12 -10.22
C HIS A 344 -11.68 -15.41 -9.85
N PRO A 345 -12.82 -15.73 -10.50
CA PRO A 345 -13.71 -16.82 -10.06
C PRO A 345 -13.09 -18.21 -10.18
N ALA A 346 -12.07 -18.40 -11.04
CA ALA A 346 -11.36 -19.66 -11.15
C ALA A 346 -10.44 -19.95 -9.94
N TYR A 347 -10.02 -18.93 -9.19
CA TYR A 347 -9.07 -19.07 -8.07
C TYR A 347 -9.69 -18.74 -6.71
N TRP A 348 -10.81 -18.02 -6.69
CA TRP A 348 -11.46 -17.56 -5.48
C TRP A 348 -12.93 -17.98 -5.47
N ARG A 349 -13.26 -18.97 -4.68
CA ARG A 349 -14.66 -19.36 -4.46
C ARG A 349 -15.38 -18.26 -3.69
N GLU A 350 -16.58 -17.83 -4.12
CA GLU A 350 -17.33 -16.73 -3.52
C GLU A 350 -16.44 -15.46 -3.38
N PRO A 351 -15.94 -14.90 -4.49
CA PRO A 351 -14.86 -13.92 -4.48
C PRO A 351 -15.20 -12.62 -3.74
N GLU A 352 -16.48 -12.26 -3.61
CA GLU A 352 -16.91 -11.05 -2.88
C GLU A 352 -17.14 -11.27 -1.38
N ALA A 353 -17.15 -12.52 -0.91
CA ALA A 353 -17.34 -12.82 0.51
C ALA A 353 -16.04 -12.56 1.29
N PHE A 354 -16.17 -11.90 2.45
CA PHE A 354 -15.08 -11.69 3.39
C PHE A 354 -14.90 -12.93 4.27
N ARG A 355 -13.91 -13.76 3.96
CA ARG A 355 -13.66 -15.06 4.58
C ARG A 355 -12.18 -15.24 4.90
N PRO A 356 -11.71 -14.79 6.07
CA PRO A 356 -10.31 -14.91 6.47
C PRO A 356 -9.75 -16.34 6.44
N GLU A 357 -10.61 -17.34 6.64
CA GLU A 357 -10.24 -18.76 6.62
C GLU A 357 -9.66 -19.25 5.29
N ARG A 358 -9.78 -18.45 4.22
CA ARG A 358 -9.10 -18.74 2.93
C ARG A 358 -7.58 -18.71 3.03
N PHE A 359 -7.07 -18.04 4.07
CA PHE A 359 -5.65 -17.90 4.33
C PHE A 359 -5.13 -18.87 5.38
N ASP A 360 -5.97 -19.79 5.87
CA ASP A 360 -5.49 -20.90 6.67
C ASP A 360 -4.50 -21.75 5.86
N ALA A 361 -3.46 -22.25 6.53
CA ALA A 361 -2.35 -22.96 5.88
C ALA A 361 -2.80 -24.15 5.01
N GLU A 362 -3.90 -24.82 5.37
CA GLU A 362 -4.49 -25.92 4.61
C GLU A 362 -5.12 -25.48 3.28
N HIS A 363 -5.55 -24.21 3.16
CA HIS A 363 -6.16 -23.65 1.94
C HIS A 363 -5.18 -22.89 1.05
N GLU A 364 -3.98 -22.59 1.54
CA GLU A 364 -2.99 -21.83 0.78
C GLU A 364 -2.55 -22.56 -0.50
N ALA A 365 -2.42 -23.89 -0.43
CA ALA A 365 -2.01 -24.73 -1.57
C ALA A 365 -3.08 -24.87 -2.68
N GLU A 366 -4.33 -24.48 -2.40
CA GLU A 366 -5.45 -24.64 -3.34
C GLU A 366 -5.44 -23.62 -4.49
N ARG A 367 -4.66 -22.53 -4.34
CA ARG A 367 -4.61 -21.44 -5.32
C ARG A 367 -3.21 -21.21 -5.89
N PRO A 368 -3.09 -20.77 -7.15
CA PRO A 368 -1.81 -20.35 -7.69
C PRO A 368 -1.21 -19.20 -6.89
N ARG A 369 0.09 -19.26 -6.60
CA ARG A 369 0.79 -18.24 -5.80
C ARG A 369 0.55 -16.80 -6.27
N PHE A 370 0.49 -16.57 -7.58
CA PHE A 370 0.31 -15.24 -8.15
C PHE A 370 -1.16 -14.84 -8.32
N ALA A 371 -2.11 -15.64 -7.85
CA ALA A 371 -3.51 -15.22 -7.70
C ALA A 371 -3.71 -14.26 -6.52
N TYR A 372 -2.72 -14.15 -5.60
CA TYR A 372 -2.70 -13.20 -4.48
C TYR A 372 -1.38 -12.44 -4.48
N MET A 373 -1.43 -11.11 -4.62
CA MET A 373 -0.24 -10.26 -4.68
C MET A 373 -0.51 -8.80 -4.28
N PRO A 374 -1.02 -8.54 -3.07
CA PRO A 374 -1.38 -7.19 -2.64
C PRO A 374 -0.16 -6.25 -2.55
N PHE A 375 1.04 -6.81 -2.41
CA PHE A 375 2.33 -6.12 -2.36
C PHE A 375 3.13 -6.24 -3.66
N ALA A 376 2.46 -6.53 -4.78
CA ALA A 376 3.09 -6.86 -6.06
C ALA A 376 3.95 -8.14 -5.99
N ALA A 377 4.86 -8.35 -6.95
CA ALA A 377 5.71 -9.53 -7.01
C ALA A 377 7.04 -9.24 -7.69
N GLY A 378 7.98 -10.19 -7.58
CA GLY A 378 9.28 -10.16 -8.23
C GLY A 378 10.25 -9.15 -7.62
N PRO A 379 11.28 -8.72 -8.35
CA PRO A 379 12.28 -7.80 -7.82
C PRO A 379 11.73 -6.46 -7.35
N ARG A 380 10.58 -6.04 -7.89
CA ARG A 380 9.86 -4.80 -7.56
C ARG A 380 8.79 -4.99 -6.48
N HIS A 381 8.78 -6.12 -5.80
CA HIS A 381 7.94 -6.39 -4.63
C HIS A 381 8.08 -5.29 -3.56
N CYS A 382 7.00 -4.97 -2.86
CA CYS A 382 6.98 -3.90 -1.86
C CYS A 382 8.09 -4.09 -0.81
N ILE A 383 8.90 -3.07 -0.62
CA ILE A 383 9.98 -3.11 0.37
C ILE A 383 9.43 -3.00 1.80
N GLY A 384 8.29 -2.33 1.96
CA GLY A 384 7.65 -2.05 3.25
C GLY A 384 6.59 -3.08 3.67
N GLU A 385 6.41 -4.21 2.94
CA GLU A 385 5.37 -5.20 3.26
C GLU A 385 5.37 -5.62 4.74
N ALA A 386 6.52 -6.03 5.26
CA ALA A 386 6.60 -6.49 6.64
C ALA A 386 6.29 -5.37 7.66
N LEU A 387 6.64 -4.10 7.35
CA LEU A 387 6.29 -2.97 8.20
C LEU A 387 4.79 -2.68 8.14
N ALA A 388 4.19 -2.66 6.95
CA ALA A 388 2.77 -2.40 6.78
C ALA A 388 1.91 -3.47 7.49
N MET A 389 2.25 -4.75 7.32
CA MET A 389 1.58 -5.84 8.03
C MET A 389 1.75 -5.71 9.54
N TYR A 390 2.95 -5.37 10.00
CA TYR A 390 3.20 -5.15 11.43
C TYR A 390 2.33 -4.02 11.99
N GLU A 391 2.25 -2.89 11.32
CA GLU A 391 1.38 -1.76 11.72
C GLU A 391 -0.09 -2.18 11.78
N MET A 392 -0.59 -2.88 10.75
CA MET A 392 -1.97 -3.36 10.71
C MET A 392 -2.28 -4.32 11.86
N LEU A 393 -1.41 -5.28 12.12
CA LEU A 393 -1.57 -6.26 13.18
C LEU A 393 -1.54 -5.62 14.57
N VAL A 394 -0.61 -4.71 14.84
CA VAL A 394 -0.54 -3.96 16.11
C VAL A 394 -1.79 -3.11 16.29
N HIS A 395 -2.27 -2.45 15.24
CA HIS A 395 -3.49 -1.66 15.30
C HIS A 395 -4.70 -2.54 15.67
N LEU A 396 -4.94 -3.62 14.95
CA LEU A 396 -6.05 -4.52 15.25
C LEU A 396 -5.93 -5.13 16.65
N TYR A 397 -4.73 -5.58 17.04
CA TYR A 397 -4.49 -6.09 18.39
C TYR A 397 -4.88 -5.08 19.47
N LYS A 398 -4.49 -3.83 19.34
CA LYS A 398 -4.76 -2.82 20.36
C LYS A 398 -6.21 -2.32 20.34
N PHE A 399 -6.75 -2.03 19.17
CA PHE A 399 -8.06 -1.39 19.04
C PHE A 399 -9.22 -2.37 19.09
N ALA A 400 -9.15 -3.51 18.38
CA ALA A 400 -10.24 -4.48 18.39
C ALA A 400 -10.37 -5.24 19.72
N ARG A 401 -9.38 -5.21 20.59
CA ARG A 401 -9.54 -5.65 21.98
C ARG A 401 -10.43 -4.74 22.81
N ARG A 402 -10.49 -3.44 22.49
CA ARG A 402 -11.13 -2.40 23.30
C ARG A 402 -12.40 -1.85 22.68
N PHE A 403 -12.51 -1.92 21.38
CA PHE A 403 -13.62 -1.34 20.64
C PHE A 403 -14.16 -2.30 19.58
N ARG A 404 -15.46 -2.17 19.34
CA ARG A 404 -16.15 -2.61 18.15
C ARG A 404 -16.62 -1.35 17.40
N LEU A 405 -16.60 -1.39 16.09
CA LEU A 405 -17.06 -0.29 15.24
C LEU A 405 -18.35 -0.69 14.52
N GLU A 406 -19.32 0.22 14.55
CA GLU A 406 -20.59 0.04 13.86
C GLU A 406 -20.74 1.08 12.76
N LEU A 407 -21.18 0.65 11.59
CA LEU A 407 -21.50 1.55 10.49
C LEU A 407 -22.66 2.47 10.87
N THR A 408 -22.61 3.73 10.45
CA THR A 408 -23.68 4.71 10.65
C THR A 408 -24.73 4.69 9.56
N THR A 409 -24.49 3.93 8.49
CA THR A 409 -25.37 3.78 7.35
C THR A 409 -25.36 2.33 6.86
N GLU A 410 -26.48 1.86 6.33
CA GLU A 410 -26.57 0.58 5.63
C GLU A 410 -26.15 0.69 4.16
N ALA A 411 -26.03 1.90 3.62
CA ALA A 411 -25.60 2.11 2.26
C ALA A 411 -24.18 1.56 2.05
N PRO A 412 -23.90 0.92 0.91
CA PRO A 412 -22.55 0.48 0.57
C PRO A 412 -21.59 1.68 0.55
N ILE A 413 -20.40 1.50 1.11
CA ILE A 413 -19.35 2.50 0.98
C ILE A 413 -18.75 2.41 -0.41
N GLU A 414 -18.60 3.57 -1.05
CA GLU A 414 -17.99 3.66 -2.36
C GLU A 414 -16.45 3.77 -2.24
N PHE A 415 -15.79 3.08 -3.15
CA PHE A 415 -14.33 3.15 -3.27
C PHE A 415 -13.95 3.90 -4.53
N GLU A 416 -12.92 4.71 -4.44
CA GLU A 416 -12.30 5.36 -5.58
C GLU A 416 -10.95 4.73 -5.89
N ALA A 417 -10.68 4.54 -7.17
CA ALA A 417 -9.49 3.89 -7.70
C ALA A 417 -8.63 4.91 -8.47
N LEU A 418 -7.83 5.64 -7.75
CA LEU A 418 -6.88 6.62 -8.27
C LEU A 418 -5.45 6.06 -8.21
N VAL A 419 -4.52 6.74 -7.54
CA VAL A 419 -3.18 6.21 -7.28
C VAL A 419 -3.27 5.00 -6.36
N ASN A 420 -4.10 5.09 -5.32
CA ASN A 420 -4.46 4.01 -4.41
C ASN A 420 -5.96 3.75 -4.48
N LEU A 421 -6.36 2.53 -4.12
CA LEU A 421 -7.75 2.21 -3.82
C LEU A 421 -8.05 2.67 -2.39
N ARG A 422 -9.03 3.56 -2.22
CA ARG A 422 -9.45 4.08 -0.91
C ARG A 422 -10.96 4.32 -0.87
N THR A 423 -11.52 4.54 0.31
CA THR A 423 -12.90 5.01 0.44
C THR A 423 -13.04 6.40 -0.18
N ARG A 424 -14.12 6.61 -0.97
CA ARG A 424 -14.40 7.92 -1.60
C ARG A 424 -14.73 8.96 -0.54
N ASP A 425 -15.65 8.63 0.35
CA ASP A 425 -16.08 9.48 1.44
C ASP A 425 -15.44 9.06 2.76
N PRO A 426 -15.36 9.98 3.74
CA PRO A 426 -14.92 9.66 5.09
C PRO A 426 -15.73 8.52 5.71
N LEU A 427 -15.05 7.53 6.28
CA LEU A 427 -15.68 6.39 6.95
C LEU A 427 -16.10 6.80 8.37
N LEU A 428 -17.35 7.27 8.51
CA LEU A 428 -17.92 7.61 9.81
C LEU A 428 -18.51 6.38 10.48
N MET A 429 -18.05 6.08 11.69
CA MET A 429 -18.47 4.90 12.46
C MET A 429 -18.79 5.27 13.90
N ARG A 430 -19.56 4.41 14.57
CA ARG A 430 -19.83 4.49 16.00
C ARG A 430 -18.85 3.60 16.77
N LEU A 431 -18.18 4.17 17.76
CA LEU A 431 -17.35 3.41 18.69
C LEU A 431 -18.20 2.75 19.77
N VAL A 432 -18.09 1.46 19.90
CA VAL A 432 -18.72 0.68 20.96
C VAL A 432 -17.61 0.06 21.83
N PRO A 433 -17.41 0.56 23.08
CA PRO A 433 -16.44 -0.04 23.99
C PRO A 433 -16.78 -1.51 24.27
N ARG A 434 -15.76 -2.36 24.25
CA ARG A 434 -15.90 -3.76 24.68
C ARG A 434 -15.59 -3.86 26.17
N ALA A 435 -16.33 -4.68 26.88
CA ALA A 435 -15.95 -5.05 28.25
C ALA A 435 -14.58 -5.76 28.18
N ALA A 436 -13.67 -5.38 29.07
CA ALA A 436 -12.42 -6.14 29.19
C ALA A 436 -12.75 -7.60 29.43
N ALA A 437 -12.09 -8.52 28.71
CA ALA A 437 -12.19 -9.93 29.06
C ALA A 437 -11.70 -10.10 30.49
N ALA A 438 -12.54 -10.69 31.35
CA ALA A 438 -12.29 -10.87 32.77
C ALA A 438 -11.15 -11.85 33.03
#